data_b77e8d55749b774f4c2e9ad6cb54b1e8
#
_entry.id   b77e8d55749b774f4c2e9ad6cb54b1e8
#
_cell.length_a   1.000
_cell.length_b   1.000
_cell.length_c   1.000
_cell.angle_alpha   90.00
_cell.angle_beta   90.00
_cell.angle_gamma   90.00
#
_symmetry.space_group_name_H-M   'P 1'
#
loop_
_entity.id
_entity.type
_entity.pdbx_description
1 polymer ?
#
loop_
_entity_poly.entity_id
_entity_poly.type
_entity_poly.pdbx_seq_one_letter_code
_entity_poly.pdbx_strand_id
1 'polypeptide(L)'
;VLSSSGQTTDGRTVIRGIFRLYETEGLPLDVIFDSLISRNCIPDWKHFVQEAEDAGMKLDRILSKLDPAIADTYGPELRDVVLSRLRG
;
A
#
# COMPACT_ATOMS: atom_id res chain seq x y z
N VAL A 1 5.76 -13.92 -0.90
CA VAL A 1 6.54 -13.55 -2.10
C VAL A 1 5.88 -12.38 -2.81
N LEU A 2 6.64 -11.33 -3.05
CA LEU A 2 6.13 -10.17 -3.79
C LEU A 2 6.03 -10.49 -5.28
N SER A 3 4.97 -10.03 -5.91
CA SER A 3 4.78 -10.19 -7.34
C SER A 3 4.31 -8.90 -7.97
N SER A 4 4.71 -8.69 -9.24
CA SER A 4 4.28 -7.53 -10.00
C SER A 4 2.92 -7.79 -10.62
N SER A 5 2.00 -6.79 -10.53
CA SER A 5 0.69 -6.88 -11.16
C SER A 5 0.56 -5.96 -12.37
N GLY A 6 1.63 -5.26 -12.73
CA GLY A 6 1.62 -4.34 -13.86
C GLY A 6 2.37 -3.06 -13.56
N GLN A 7 2.11 -2.03 -14.34
CA GLN A 7 2.73 -0.72 -14.17
C GLN A 7 1.67 0.39 -14.18
N THR A 8 1.97 1.48 -13.50
CA THR A 8 1.14 2.68 -13.55
C THR A 8 1.45 3.49 -14.81
N THR A 9 0.63 4.50 -15.09
CA THR A 9 0.83 5.35 -16.27
C THR A 9 2.13 6.15 -16.20
N ASP A 10 2.65 6.41 -14.99
CA ASP A 10 3.92 7.12 -14.81
C ASP A 10 5.14 6.18 -14.73
N GLY A 11 4.95 4.90 -15.03
CA GLY A 11 6.04 3.94 -15.15
C GLY A 11 6.45 3.23 -13.87
N ARG A 12 5.69 3.39 -12.78
CA ARG A 12 5.96 2.67 -11.54
C ARG A 12 5.46 1.24 -11.64
N THR A 13 6.23 0.32 -11.06
CA THR A 13 5.81 -1.09 -11.00
C THR A 13 4.86 -1.29 -9.81
N VAL A 14 3.71 -1.89 -10.07
CA VAL A 14 2.70 -2.19 -9.04
C VAL A 14 3.02 -3.55 -8.44
N ILE A 15 3.15 -3.60 -7.11
CA ILE A 15 3.59 -4.80 -6.38
C ILE A 15 2.47 -5.31 -5.47
N ARG A 16 2.18 -6.60 -5.56
CA ARG A 16 1.26 -7.31 -4.67
C ARG A 16 2.02 -7.96 -3.53
N GLY A 17 1.29 -8.25 -2.44
CA GLY A 17 1.84 -8.97 -1.30
C GLY A 17 2.43 -8.05 -0.23
N ILE A 18 2.20 -6.77 -0.32
CA ILE A 18 2.76 -5.78 0.62
C ILE A 18 2.19 -5.96 2.02
N PHE A 19 0.89 -6.25 2.16
CA PHE A 19 0.29 -6.47 3.48
C PHE A 19 0.92 -7.69 4.18
N ARG A 20 1.15 -8.76 3.44
CA ARG A 20 1.77 -9.97 3.96
C ARG A 20 3.20 -9.71 4.41
N LEU A 21 3.94 -8.90 3.67
CA LEU A 21 5.29 -8.48 4.05
C LEU A 21 5.25 -7.69 5.36
N TYR A 22 4.33 -6.74 5.47
CA TYR A 22 4.14 -5.94 6.66
C TYR A 22 3.84 -6.83 7.89
N GLU A 23 2.93 -7.79 7.74
CA GLU A 23 2.52 -8.67 8.81
C GLU A 23 3.61 -9.67 9.20
N THR A 24 4.25 -10.27 8.21
CA THR A 24 5.25 -11.34 8.43
C THR A 24 6.57 -10.81 8.95
N GLU A 25 7.06 -9.72 8.37
CA GLU A 25 8.36 -9.15 8.73
C GLU A 25 8.29 -8.15 9.88
N GLY A 26 7.09 -7.70 10.22
CA GLY A 26 6.91 -6.73 11.30
C GLY A 26 7.47 -5.34 11.00
N LEU A 27 7.71 -5.02 9.74
CA LEU A 27 8.23 -3.72 9.34
C LEU A 27 7.11 -2.68 9.33
N PRO A 28 7.37 -1.44 9.79
CA PRO A 28 6.40 -0.36 9.66
C PRO A 28 6.06 -0.07 8.19
N LEU A 29 4.82 0.34 7.92
CA LEU A 29 4.38 0.62 6.56
C LEU A 29 5.20 1.72 5.89
N ASP A 30 5.56 2.77 6.63
CA ASP A 30 6.36 3.86 6.09
C ASP A 30 7.75 3.38 5.62
N VAL A 31 8.35 2.44 6.34
CA VAL A 31 9.63 1.85 5.94
C VAL A 31 9.48 1.03 4.66
N ILE A 32 8.41 0.22 4.57
CA ILE A 32 8.13 -0.58 3.38
C ILE A 32 7.89 0.33 2.17
N PHE A 33 7.05 1.34 2.33
CA PHE A 33 6.72 2.26 1.24
C PHE A 33 7.95 3.05 0.78
N ASP A 34 8.79 3.49 1.71
CA ASP A 34 10.02 4.21 1.39
C ASP A 34 10.98 3.33 0.56
N SER A 35 11.09 2.06 0.92
CA SER A 35 11.86 1.09 0.15
C SER A 35 11.31 0.91 -1.27
N LEU A 36 9.98 0.87 -1.40
CA LEU A 36 9.34 0.76 -2.72
C LEU A 36 9.60 1.99 -3.58
N ILE A 37 9.56 3.18 -2.98
CA ILE A 37 9.83 4.44 -3.69
C ILE A 37 11.24 4.42 -4.28
N SER A 38 12.23 3.97 -3.51
CA SER A 38 13.61 3.92 -3.99
C SER A 38 13.81 2.93 -5.13
N ARG A 39 12.86 2.00 -5.32
CA ARG A 39 12.87 1.01 -6.40
C ARG A 39 11.89 1.35 -7.52
N ASN A 40 11.31 2.54 -7.49
CA ASN A 40 10.28 2.98 -8.44
C ASN A 40 9.07 2.06 -8.45
N CYS A 41 8.64 1.61 -7.27
CA CYS A 41 7.51 0.71 -7.11
C CYS A 41 6.40 1.37 -6.28
N ILE A 42 5.20 0.82 -6.40
CA ILE A 42 4.03 1.27 -5.65
C ILE A 42 3.20 0.04 -5.28
N PRO A 43 2.61 -0.02 -4.07
CA PRO A 43 1.76 -1.15 -3.71
C PRO A 43 0.50 -1.23 -4.57
N ASP A 44 0.02 -2.46 -4.78
CA ASP A 44 -1.33 -2.67 -5.30
C ASP A 44 -2.30 -2.44 -4.13
N TRP A 45 -2.89 -1.25 -4.07
CA TRP A 45 -3.71 -0.83 -2.93
C TRP A 45 -4.93 -1.73 -2.72
N LYS A 46 -5.60 -2.14 -3.79
CA LYS A 46 -6.74 -3.03 -3.67
C LYS A 46 -6.34 -4.39 -3.12
N HIS A 47 -5.23 -4.91 -3.59
CA HIS A 47 -4.72 -6.19 -3.10
C HIS A 47 -4.31 -6.09 -1.64
N PHE A 48 -3.70 -4.97 -1.24
CA PHE A 48 -3.35 -4.73 0.16
C PHE A 48 -4.59 -4.78 1.04
N VAL A 49 -5.65 -4.05 0.65
CA VAL A 49 -6.90 -4.02 1.41
C VAL A 49 -7.54 -5.41 1.46
N GLN A 50 -7.54 -6.12 0.33
CA GLN A 50 -8.12 -7.46 0.26
C GLN A 50 -7.41 -8.42 1.22
N GLU A 51 -6.09 -8.42 1.23
CA GLU A 51 -5.32 -9.26 2.15
C GLU A 51 -5.58 -8.88 3.62
N ALA A 52 -5.66 -7.59 3.90
CA ALA A 52 -5.91 -7.12 5.26
C ALA A 52 -7.31 -7.52 5.73
N GLU A 53 -8.31 -7.41 4.87
CA GLU A 53 -9.67 -7.85 5.19
C GLU A 53 -9.74 -9.37 5.40
N ASP A 54 -9.02 -10.13 4.58
CA ASP A 54 -8.94 -11.59 4.73
C ASP A 54 -8.28 -11.97 6.07
N ALA A 55 -7.41 -11.11 6.60
CA ALA A 55 -6.79 -11.32 7.90
C ALA A 55 -7.66 -10.85 9.08
N GLY A 56 -8.87 -10.34 8.79
CA GLY A 56 -9.84 -9.94 9.81
C GLY A 56 -9.84 -8.46 10.16
N MET A 57 -9.12 -7.63 9.43
CA MET A 57 -9.13 -6.18 9.68
C MET A 57 -10.33 -5.52 9.02
N LYS A 58 -10.92 -4.55 9.70
CA LYS A 58 -12.00 -3.73 9.14
C LYS A 58 -11.43 -2.64 8.24
N LEU A 59 -12.18 -2.27 7.20
CA LEU A 59 -11.75 -1.27 6.22
C LEU A 59 -11.34 0.05 6.89
N ASP A 60 -12.12 0.55 7.83
CA ASP A 60 -11.81 1.80 8.53
C ASP A 60 -10.43 1.75 9.19
N ARG A 61 -10.10 0.63 9.80
CA ARG A 61 -8.81 0.45 10.46
C ARG A 61 -7.67 0.37 9.45
N ILE A 62 -7.90 -0.31 8.33
CA ILE A 62 -6.92 -0.39 7.25
C ILE A 62 -6.61 1.01 6.72
N LEU A 63 -7.65 1.79 6.43
CA LEU A 63 -7.49 3.16 5.93
C LEU A 63 -6.79 4.07 6.93
N SER A 64 -7.08 3.91 8.23
CA SER A 64 -6.41 4.67 9.30
C SER A 64 -4.90 4.40 9.35
N LYS A 65 -4.49 3.17 9.04
CA LYS A 65 -3.07 2.82 8.99
C LYS A 65 -2.40 3.32 7.72
N LEU A 66 -3.10 3.25 6.58
CA LEU A 66 -2.57 3.69 5.31
C LEU A 66 -2.41 5.20 5.22
N ASP A 67 -3.35 5.95 5.79
CA ASP A 67 -3.39 7.41 5.69
C ASP A 67 -2.04 8.07 6.04
N PRO A 68 -1.52 7.95 7.27
CA PRO A 68 -0.24 8.60 7.61
C PRO A 68 0.94 7.99 6.86
N ALA A 69 0.93 6.68 6.63
CA ALA A 69 2.04 6.03 5.94
C ALA A 69 2.18 6.51 4.50
N ILE A 70 1.08 6.64 3.78
CA ILE A 70 1.10 7.14 2.41
C ILE A 70 1.49 8.62 2.38
N ALA A 71 0.91 9.42 3.27
CA ALA A 71 1.19 10.85 3.32
C ALA A 71 2.67 11.13 3.61
N ASP A 72 3.29 10.35 4.49
CA ASP A 72 4.68 10.52 4.89
C ASP A 72 5.68 10.04 3.84
N THR A 73 5.26 9.17 2.93
CA THR A 73 6.15 8.57 1.93
C THR A 73 5.84 9.04 0.51
N TYR A 74 4.65 8.74 -0.01
CA TYR A 74 4.25 9.11 -1.36
C TYR A 74 3.69 10.54 -1.45
N GLY A 75 3.29 11.13 -0.32
CA GLY A 75 2.77 12.48 -0.26
C GLY A 75 1.27 12.54 -0.09
N PRO A 76 0.74 13.70 0.39
CA PRO A 76 -0.68 13.84 0.69
C PRO A 76 -1.58 13.76 -0.54
N GLU A 77 -1.08 14.13 -1.71
CA GLU A 77 -1.87 14.07 -2.94
C GLU A 77 -2.22 12.62 -3.31
N LEU A 78 -1.23 11.72 -3.29
CA LEU A 78 -1.48 10.32 -3.55
C LEU A 78 -2.34 9.71 -2.46
N ARG A 79 -2.13 10.10 -1.20
CA ARG A 79 -2.96 9.65 -0.09
C ARG A 79 -4.44 9.94 -0.37
N ASP A 80 -4.77 11.16 -0.77
CA ASP A 80 -6.15 11.54 -1.06
C ASP A 80 -6.75 10.70 -2.18
N VAL A 81 -6.00 10.48 -3.25
CA VAL A 81 -6.46 9.67 -4.38
C VAL A 81 -6.70 8.22 -3.96
N VAL A 82 -5.75 7.63 -3.24
CA VAL A 82 -5.84 6.23 -2.81
C VAL A 82 -7.00 6.01 -1.86
N LEU A 83 -7.12 6.86 -0.83
CA LEU A 83 -8.21 6.70 0.15
C LEU A 83 -9.58 6.92 -0.49
N SER A 84 -9.68 7.85 -1.42
CA SER A 84 -10.93 8.08 -2.14
C SER A 84 -11.35 6.85 -2.95
N ARG A 85 -10.40 6.23 -3.63
CA ARG A 85 -10.66 5.00 -4.40
C ARG A 85 -11.04 3.82 -3.53
N LEU A 86 -10.37 3.67 -2.39
CA LEU A 86 -10.62 2.54 -1.49
C LEU A 86 -11.95 2.67 -0.76
N ARG A 87 -12.42 3.89 -0.54
CA ARG A 87 -13.71 4.12 0.12
C ARG A 87 -14.90 3.93 -0.81
N GLY A 88 -14.68 3.97 -2.06
CA GLY A 88 -15.79 3.87 -2.92
C GLY A 88 -15.64 4.04 -4.33
#